data_35b33534a31740b7a0bd97ace695b6d8
#
_entry.id   35b33534a31740b7a0bd97ace695b6d8
#
_cell.length_a   1.000
_cell.length_b   1.000
_cell.length_c   1.000
_cell.angle_alpha   90.00
_cell.angle_beta   90.00
_cell.angle_gamma   90.00
#
_symmetry.space_group_name_H-M   'P 1'
#
loop_
_entity.id
_entity.type
_entity.pdbx_description
1 polymer ?
#
loop_
_entity_poly.entity_id
_entity_poly.type
_entity_poly.pdbx_seq_one_letter_code
_entity_poly.pdbx_strand_id
1 'polypeptide(L)'
;MTGVIDTSAPPSRPARLVDDFAPPLMLPGAHQLCAGCGEPAAIRSVVEMIDELELTSRAVGVFGIGCYTSFSPGMDVEVLQALHGRAPSLATGLKRVQPRSIVFTIQGDGDMVNEGLQEVIHTAARGEPVTCIMLNNGVFGETGGHMTATTVVGQRTKNSLEGRDPKKHGYPIRMAEMLAPLDGVAYVARGATNNAGNIFQLRKMLRSALTAQADGIYFYKNA
;
A
#
# COMPACT_ATOMS: atom_id res chain seq x y z
N MET A 1 18.64 -27.45 -23.97
CA MET A 1 17.87 -26.34 -24.59
C MET A 1 17.59 -25.35 -23.50
N THR A 2 18.39 -24.30 -23.38
CA THR A 2 18.18 -23.19 -22.44
C THR A 2 17.24 -22.21 -23.11
N GLY A 3 15.96 -22.30 -22.77
CA GLY A 3 14.97 -21.30 -23.20
C GLY A 3 15.31 -19.95 -22.61
N VAL A 4 15.69 -19.02 -23.45
CA VAL A 4 15.80 -17.61 -23.08
C VAL A 4 14.38 -17.10 -22.79
N ILE A 5 14.09 -16.75 -21.53
CA ILE A 5 12.83 -16.14 -21.17
C ILE A 5 12.81 -14.75 -21.83
N ASP A 6 11.89 -14.54 -22.78
CA ASP A 6 11.65 -13.23 -23.37
C ASP A 6 11.03 -12.30 -22.32
N THR A 7 11.85 -11.47 -21.70
CA THR A 7 11.42 -10.46 -20.71
C THR A 7 10.79 -9.22 -21.36
N SER A 8 10.65 -9.20 -22.69
CA SER A 8 10.09 -8.06 -23.45
C SER A 8 8.56 -8.04 -23.50
N ALA A 9 7.90 -9.20 -23.36
CA ALA A 9 6.44 -9.29 -23.31
C ALA A 9 5.95 -9.26 -21.85
N PRO A 10 4.84 -8.58 -21.53
CA PRO A 10 4.19 -8.73 -20.23
C PRO A 10 3.74 -10.19 -20.07
N PRO A 11 3.76 -10.74 -18.85
CA PRO A 11 3.26 -12.08 -18.60
C PRO A 11 1.81 -12.19 -19.10
N SER A 12 1.52 -13.21 -19.91
CA SER A 12 0.16 -13.47 -20.39
C SER A 12 -0.69 -13.92 -19.20
N ARG A 13 -1.73 -13.18 -18.88
CA ARG A 13 -2.74 -13.62 -17.91
C ARG A 13 -3.70 -14.62 -18.53
N PRO A 14 -4.13 -15.66 -17.80
CA PRO A 14 -5.20 -16.52 -18.26
C PRO A 14 -6.50 -15.72 -18.46
N ALA A 15 -7.34 -16.16 -19.41
CA ALA A 15 -8.64 -15.55 -19.64
C ALA A 15 -9.46 -15.53 -18.35
N ARG A 16 -10.01 -14.35 -18.05
CA ARG A 16 -10.71 -14.08 -16.80
C ARG A 16 -12.17 -14.54 -16.88
N LEU A 17 -12.63 -15.25 -15.84
CA LEU A 17 -14.05 -15.40 -15.59
C LEU A 17 -14.55 -14.12 -14.88
N VAL A 18 -15.37 -13.35 -15.56
CA VAL A 18 -15.96 -12.13 -15.00
C VAL A 18 -17.31 -12.51 -14.39
N ASP A 19 -17.44 -12.30 -13.08
CA ASP A 19 -18.74 -12.26 -12.43
C ASP A 19 -19.29 -10.82 -12.56
N ASP A 20 -20.49 -10.65 -13.12
CA ASP A 20 -21.05 -9.35 -13.53
C ASP A 20 -21.18 -8.32 -12.39
N PHE A 21 -21.02 -8.74 -11.14
CA PHE A 21 -21.16 -7.90 -9.94
C PHE A 21 -19.86 -7.65 -9.16
N ALA A 22 -18.76 -8.31 -9.48
CA ALA A 22 -17.48 -8.10 -8.82
C ALA A 22 -16.63 -7.07 -9.57
N PRO A 23 -15.90 -6.20 -8.87
CA PRO A 23 -14.89 -5.37 -9.52
C PRO A 23 -13.92 -6.26 -10.29
N PRO A 24 -13.49 -5.84 -11.48
CA PRO A 24 -12.73 -6.68 -12.38
C PRO A 24 -11.50 -7.36 -11.79
N LEU A 25 -10.81 -6.79 -10.82
CA LEU A 25 -9.63 -7.39 -10.19
C LEU A 25 -9.90 -8.00 -8.82
N MET A 26 -11.18 -8.16 -8.44
CA MET A 26 -11.56 -8.81 -7.20
C MET A 26 -12.02 -10.23 -7.49
N LEU A 27 -11.37 -11.21 -6.86
CA LEU A 27 -11.79 -12.60 -6.92
C LEU A 27 -12.98 -12.84 -5.99
N PRO A 28 -13.91 -13.76 -6.33
CA PRO A 28 -15.03 -14.09 -5.45
C PRO A 28 -14.52 -14.75 -4.17
N GLY A 29 -15.08 -14.36 -3.05
CA GLY A 29 -14.74 -14.91 -1.73
C GLY A 29 -14.88 -13.90 -0.61
N ALA A 30 -14.95 -14.39 0.62
CA ALA A 30 -14.97 -13.56 1.81
C ALA A 30 -13.55 -13.30 2.31
N HIS A 31 -13.23 -12.04 2.59
CA HIS A 31 -12.00 -11.68 3.30
C HIS A 31 -12.18 -11.89 4.82
N GLN A 32 -11.07 -12.03 5.56
CA GLN A 32 -11.08 -12.24 7.02
C GLN A 32 -11.01 -10.93 7.82
N LEU A 33 -11.11 -9.77 7.17
CA LEU A 33 -11.09 -8.47 7.82
C LEU A 33 -12.41 -8.20 8.56
N CYS A 34 -12.33 -7.43 9.64
CA CYS A 34 -13.47 -7.16 10.51
C CYS A 34 -14.58 -6.38 9.79
N ALA A 35 -15.84 -6.62 10.17
CA ALA A 35 -16.97 -5.85 9.71
C ALA A 35 -16.77 -4.35 10.07
N GLY A 36 -16.95 -3.46 9.09
CA GLY A 36 -16.76 -2.02 9.27
C GLY A 36 -15.30 -1.55 9.21
N CYS A 37 -14.35 -2.44 8.96
CA CYS A 37 -12.95 -2.06 8.72
C CYS A 37 -12.83 -1.25 7.42
N GLY A 38 -12.02 -0.19 7.44
CA GLY A 38 -11.76 0.64 6.26
C GLY A 38 -10.76 0.05 5.26
N GLU A 39 -9.99 -0.96 5.66
CA GLU A 39 -8.94 -1.56 4.81
C GLU A 39 -9.51 -2.18 3.53
N PRO A 40 -10.63 -2.95 3.56
CA PRO A 40 -11.22 -3.49 2.32
C PRO A 40 -11.60 -2.39 1.31
N ALA A 41 -12.17 -1.28 1.80
CA ALA A 41 -12.55 -0.17 0.92
C ALA A 41 -11.31 0.53 0.32
N ALA A 42 -10.22 0.65 1.08
CA ALA A 42 -8.96 1.17 0.57
C ALA A 42 -8.35 0.25 -0.48
N ILE A 43 -8.22 -1.05 -0.19
CA ILE A 43 -7.64 -2.03 -1.12
C ILE A 43 -8.49 -2.14 -2.39
N ARG A 44 -9.82 -2.19 -2.25
CA ARG A 44 -10.73 -2.14 -3.40
C ARG A 44 -10.48 -0.91 -4.26
N SER A 45 -10.32 0.27 -3.65
CA SER A 45 -10.03 1.49 -4.40
C SER A 45 -8.70 1.41 -5.18
N VAL A 46 -7.70 0.71 -4.64
CA VAL A 46 -6.42 0.48 -5.35
C VAL A 46 -6.63 -0.40 -6.59
N VAL A 47 -7.30 -1.55 -6.45
CA VAL A 47 -7.50 -2.47 -7.59
C VAL A 47 -8.42 -1.89 -8.65
N GLU A 48 -9.48 -1.17 -8.26
CA GLU A 48 -10.35 -0.46 -9.21
C GLU A 48 -9.55 0.60 -10.00
N MET A 49 -8.62 1.29 -9.34
CA MET A 49 -7.80 2.30 -10.01
C MET A 49 -6.77 1.69 -10.96
N ILE A 50 -6.20 0.53 -10.61
CA ILE A 50 -5.33 -0.24 -11.50
C ILE A 50 -6.08 -0.66 -12.77
N ASP A 51 -7.32 -1.10 -12.63
CA ASP A 51 -8.17 -1.50 -13.74
C ASP A 51 -8.58 -0.31 -14.62
N GLU A 52 -9.06 0.79 -14.02
CA GLU A 52 -9.46 2.00 -14.73
C GLU A 52 -8.31 2.66 -15.51
N LEU A 53 -7.08 2.47 -15.07
CA LEU A 53 -5.87 2.97 -15.73
C LEU A 53 -5.27 1.95 -16.72
N GLU A 54 -5.93 0.82 -16.94
CA GLU A 54 -5.47 -0.26 -17.82
C GLU A 54 -4.07 -0.80 -17.46
N LEU A 55 -3.72 -0.79 -16.17
CA LEU A 55 -2.41 -1.19 -15.66
C LEU A 55 -2.36 -2.67 -15.22
N THR A 56 -3.45 -3.40 -15.35
CA THR A 56 -3.65 -4.75 -14.81
C THR A 56 -2.55 -5.74 -15.20
N SER A 57 -2.15 -5.76 -16.48
CA SER A 57 -1.12 -6.68 -16.98
C SER A 57 0.30 -6.38 -16.47
N ARG A 58 0.49 -5.22 -15.85
CA ARG A 58 1.78 -4.73 -15.37
C ARG A 58 1.82 -4.54 -13.86
N ALA A 59 0.68 -4.62 -13.18
CA ALA A 59 0.58 -4.35 -11.76
C ALA A 59 1.13 -5.51 -10.92
N VAL A 60 1.97 -5.19 -9.95
CA VAL A 60 2.50 -6.13 -8.95
C VAL A 60 2.40 -5.51 -7.58
N GLY A 61 1.64 -6.15 -6.70
CA GLY A 61 1.51 -5.77 -5.30
C GLY A 61 2.59 -6.42 -4.42
N VAL A 62 3.19 -5.65 -3.55
CA VAL A 62 4.09 -6.18 -2.50
C VAL A 62 3.45 -5.88 -1.15
N PHE A 63 3.01 -6.94 -0.47
CA PHE A 63 2.34 -6.84 0.81
C PHE A 63 3.35 -7.05 1.94
N GLY A 64 3.25 -6.23 2.98
CA GLY A 64 3.92 -6.48 4.25
C GLY A 64 3.12 -7.49 5.11
N ILE A 65 3.19 -7.37 6.43
CA ILE A 65 2.51 -8.26 7.38
C ILE A 65 1.48 -7.47 8.20
N GLY A 66 0.24 -7.97 8.25
CA GLY A 66 -0.86 -7.37 9.01
C GLY A 66 -2.22 -7.90 8.54
N CYS A 67 -3.32 -7.38 9.11
CA CYS A 67 -4.69 -7.79 8.78
C CYS A 67 -4.96 -7.79 7.27
N TYR A 68 -4.49 -6.77 6.57
CA TYR A 68 -4.65 -6.60 5.12
C TYR A 68 -4.02 -7.73 4.30
N THR A 69 -3.10 -8.51 4.85
CA THR A 69 -2.47 -9.65 4.17
C THR A 69 -3.51 -10.72 3.80
N SER A 70 -4.54 -10.88 4.64
CA SER A 70 -5.64 -11.82 4.39
C SER A 70 -6.48 -11.46 3.16
N PHE A 71 -6.34 -10.24 2.64
CA PHE A 71 -7.04 -9.78 1.45
C PHE A 71 -6.31 -10.15 0.15
N SER A 72 -5.02 -10.45 0.22
CA SER A 72 -4.19 -10.69 -0.97
C SER A 72 -4.70 -11.84 -1.87
N PRO A 73 -5.23 -12.96 -1.33
CA PRO A 73 -5.79 -14.02 -2.16
C PRO A 73 -7.06 -13.61 -2.94
N GLY A 74 -7.73 -12.54 -2.51
CA GLY A 74 -8.93 -11.98 -3.16
C GLY A 74 -8.63 -10.99 -4.29
N MET A 75 -7.37 -10.80 -4.66
CA MET A 75 -6.96 -9.86 -5.70
C MET A 75 -6.44 -10.61 -6.93
N ASP A 76 -6.97 -10.25 -8.10
CA ASP A 76 -6.47 -10.77 -9.38
C ASP A 76 -5.35 -9.90 -9.95
N VAL A 77 -4.32 -9.67 -9.16
CA VAL A 77 -3.05 -9.06 -9.52
C VAL A 77 -1.91 -9.93 -9.00
N GLU A 78 -0.74 -9.83 -9.60
CA GLU A 78 0.44 -10.50 -9.05
C GLU A 78 0.76 -9.94 -7.66
N VAL A 79 0.91 -10.81 -6.68
CA VAL A 79 1.22 -10.43 -5.30
C VAL A 79 2.44 -11.16 -4.78
N LEU A 80 3.35 -10.41 -4.20
CA LEU A 80 4.48 -10.92 -3.42
C LEU A 80 4.28 -10.53 -1.95
N GLN A 81 4.56 -11.44 -1.05
CA GLN A 81 4.58 -11.14 0.38
C GLN A 81 6.00 -10.94 0.87
N ALA A 82 6.24 -9.79 1.49
CA ALA A 82 7.51 -9.45 2.14
C ALA A 82 7.49 -9.86 3.62
N LEU A 83 8.65 -9.90 4.24
CA LEU A 83 8.78 -9.91 5.69
C LEU A 83 8.27 -8.59 6.28
N HIS A 84 7.93 -8.61 7.56
CA HIS A 84 7.41 -7.44 8.30
C HIS A 84 8.33 -6.22 8.13
N GLY A 85 7.77 -5.10 7.67
CA GLY A 85 8.48 -3.87 7.38
C GLY A 85 9.31 -3.83 6.09
N ARG A 86 9.44 -4.95 5.36
CA ARG A 86 10.39 -5.08 4.24
C ARG A 86 9.77 -4.91 2.85
N ALA A 87 8.49 -4.60 2.77
CA ALA A 87 7.81 -4.44 1.47
C ALA A 87 8.47 -3.39 0.57
N PRO A 88 8.90 -2.20 1.02
CA PRO A 88 9.56 -1.22 0.15
C PRO A 88 10.90 -1.71 -0.42
N SER A 89 11.68 -2.47 0.36
CA SER A 89 12.94 -3.05 -0.12
C SER A 89 12.71 -4.12 -1.19
N LEU A 90 11.74 -5.02 -0.98
CA LEU A 90 11.38 -6.02 -1.98
C LEU A 90 10.82 -5.36 -3.24
N ALA A 91 9.95 -4.36 -3.09
CA ALA A 91 9.41 -3.57 -4.19
C ALA A 91 10.49 -2.86 -5.01
N THR A 92 11.49 -2.28 -4.33
CA THR A 92 12.67 -1.69 -4.99
C THR A 92 13.41 -2.72 -5.84
N GLY A 93 13.70 -3.90 -5.28
CA GLY A 93 14.37 -4.99 -6.01
C GLY A 93 13.56 -5.43 -7.23
N LEU A 94 12.25 -5.66 -7.04
CA LEU A 94 11.33 -6.05 -8.11
C LEU A 94 11.29 -4.99 -9.22
N LYS A 95 11.18 -3.71 -8.87
CA LYS A 95 11.14 -2.62 -9.85
C LYS A 95 12.42 -2.53 -10.68
N ARG A 96 13.57 -2.86 -10.11
CA ARG A 96 14.85 -2.86 -10.81
C ARG A 96 15.00 -4.01 -11.80
N VAL A 97 14.46 -5.20 -11.47
CA VAL A 97 14.49 -6.35 -12.38
C VAL A 97 13.33 -6.34 -13.39
N GLN A 98 12.25 -5.65 -13.07
CA GLN A 98 11.08 -5.47 -13.93
C GLN A 98 10.71 -3.99 -14.07
N PRO A 99 11.50 -3.17 -14.75
CA PRO A 99 11.34 -1.71 -14.77
C PRO A 99 10.01 -1.24 -15.39
N ARG A 100 9.35 -2.05 -16.21
CA ARG A 100 8.05 -1.73 -16.82
C ARG A 100 6.84 -2.05 -15.94
N SER A 101 7.03 -2.81 -14.86
CA SER A 101 5.95 -3.14 -13.93
C SER A 101 5.52 -1.92 -13.12
N ILE A 102 4.24 -1.86 -12.79
CA ILE A 102 3.66 -0.93 -11.82
C ILE A 102 3.73 -1.60 -10.46
N VAL A 103 4.72 -1.24 -9.67
CA VAL A 103 4.97 -1.86 -8.37
C VAL A 103 4.38 -0.98 -7.27
N PHE A 104 3.50 -1.54 -6.47
CA PHE A 104 2.93 -0.87 -5.31
C PHE A 104 3.07 -1.72 -4.05
N THR A 105 3.19 -1.07 -2.88
CA THR A 105 3.16 -1.77 -1.60
C THR A 105 1.85 -1.51 -0.88
N ILE A 106 1.37 -2.49 -0.12
CA ILE A 106 0.29 -2.32 0.86
C ILE A 106 0.82 -2.74 2.22
N GLN A 107 0.78 -1.82 3.17
CA GLN A 107 1.33 -2.00 4.51
C GLN A 107 0.43 -1.33 5.54
N GLY A 108 0.27 -1.95 6.72
CA GLY A 108 -0.30 -1.28 7.89
C GLY A 108 0.68 -0.28 8.47
N ASP A 109 0.19 0.62 9.31
CA ASP A 109 1.02 1.62 9.99
C ASP A 109 2.06 1.00 10.92
N GLY A 110 1.73 -0.07 11.64
CA GLY A 110 2.70 -0.83 12.44
C GLY A 110 3.78 -1.47 11.58
N ASP A 111 3.39 -2.09 10.46
CA ASP A 111 4.32 -2.69 9.51
C ASP A 111 5.25 -1.63 8.89
N MET A 112 4.71 -0.55 8.37
CA MET A 112 5.47 0.48 7.67
C MET A 112 6.30 1.35 8.61
N VAL A 113 5.76 1.73 9.78
CA VAL A 113 6.37 2.78 10.62
C VAL A 113 7.12 2.21 11.83
N ASN A 114 6.68 1.09 12.42
CA ASN A 114 7.45 0.45 13.50
C ASN A 114 8.54 -0.45 12.96
N GLU A 115 8.20 -1.34 12.00
CA GLU A 115 9.09 -2.39 11.54
C GLU A 115 9.90 -1.98 10.29
N GLY A 116 9.37 -1.04 9.49
CA GLY A 116 9.93 -0.68 8.18
C GLY A 116 10.24 0.79 7.96
N LEU A 117 10.37 1.61 9.00
CA LEU A 117 10.61 3.04 8.86
C LEU A 117 11.84 3.36 8.00
N GLN A 118 12.93 2.68 8.26
CA GLN A 118 14.19 2.87 7.52
C GLN A 118 14.04 2.50 6.04
N GLU A 119 13.33 1.41 5.71
CA GLU A 119 13.10 0.98 4.34
C GLU A 119 12.31 2.02 3.56
N VAL A 120 11.27 2.56 4.17
CA VAL A 120 10.44 3.59 3.54
C VAL A 120 11.25 4.88 3.32
N ILE A 121 12.00 5.34 4.33
CA ILE A 121 12.83 6.54 4.23
C ILE A 121 13.88 6.37 3.12
N HIS A 122 14.57 5.24 3.07
CA HIS A 122 15.59 5.00 2.05
C HIS A 122 15.01 4.81 0.65
N THR A 123 13.84 4.17 0.53
CA THR A 123 13.11 4.05 -0.74
C THR A 123 12.69 5.43 -1.25
N ALA A 124 12.14 6.26 -0.37
CA ALA A 124 11.75 7.63 -0.66
C ALA A 124 12.94 8.52 -1.02
N ALA A 125 14.01 8.49 -0.21
CA ALA A 125 15.22 9.31 -0.45
C ALA A 125 15.92 8.98 -1.77
N ARG A 126 15.85 7.72 -2.22
CA ARG A 126 16.40 7.30 -3.52
C ARG A 126 15.48 7.58 -4.70
N GLY A 127 14.26 8.06 -4.47
CA GLY A 127 13.30 8.28 -5.54
C GLY A 127 12.91 7.00 -6.28
N GLU A 128 12.81 5.87 -5.57
CA GLU A 128 12.44 4.61 -6.21
C GLU A 128 11.03 4.71 -6.79
N PRO A 129 10.81 4.31 -8.06
CA PRO A 129 9.52 4.45 -8.74
C PRO A 129 8.52 3.36 -8.27
N VAL A 130 8.12 3.46 -7.01
CA VAL A 130 7.21 2.55 -6.31
C VAL A 130 6.13 3.36 -5.62
N THR A 131 4.89 2.91 -5.66
CA THR A 131 3.78 3.53 -4.92
C THR A 131 3.60 2.83 -3.57
N CYS A 132 4.00 3.48 -2.47
CA CYS A 132 3.84 2.94 -1.12
C CYS A 132 2.49 3.39 -0.53
N ILE A 133 1.64 2.43 -0.18
CA ILE A 133 0.30 2.68 0.38
C ILE A 133 0.29 2.22 1.83
N MET A 134 0.06 3.17 2.76
CA MET A 134 -0.06 2.89 4.19
C MET A 134 -1.52 2.88 4.63
N LEU A 135 -1.96 1.77 5.19
CA LEU A 135 -3.26 1.61 5.84
C LEU A 135 -3.10 1.95 7.32
N ASN A 136 -3.51 3.16 7.70
CA ASN A 136 -3.29 3.69 9.05
C ASN A 136 -4.56 3.61 9.90
N ASN A 137 -4.62 2.61 10.77
CA ASN A 137 -5.67 2.47 11.79
C ASN A 137 -5.17 2.82 13.21
N GLY A 138 -3.88 3.15 13.35
CA GLY A 138 -3.25 3.52 14.63
C GLY A 138 -3.01 2.35 15.57
N VAL A 139 -3.04 1.09 15.08
CA VAL A 139 -2.82 -0.11 15.91
C VAL A 139 -2.23 -1.27 15.10
N PHE A 140 -1.51 -2.18 15.77
CA PHE A 140 -1.29 -3.53 15.28
C PHE A 140 -2.59 -4.34 15.43
N GLY A 141 -3.46 -4.31 14.42
CA GLY A 141 -4.80 -4.89 14.50
C GLY A 141 -4.79 -6.40 14.66
N GLU A 142 -4.01 -7.11 13.85
CA GLU A 142 -3.96 -8.58 13.81
C GLU A 142 -3.55 -9.20 15.16
N THR A 143 -2.65 -8.56 15.89
CA THR A 143 -2.21 -9.02 17.22
C THR A 143 -3.12 -8.56 18.36
N GLY A 144 -4.25 -7.95 18.04
CA GLY A 144 -5.29 -7.57 19.00
C GLY A 144 -5.31 -6.11 19.41
N GLY A 145 -4.73 -5.20 18.61
CA GLY A 145 -4.87 -3.76 18.81
C GLY A 145 -3.81 -3.14 19.73
N HIS A 146 -2.54 -3.52 19.57
CA HIS A 146 -1.43 -2.89 20.29
C HIS A 146 -1.08 -1.53 19.68
N MET A 147 -0.47 -0.67 20.49
CA MET A 147 -0.02 0.67 20.08
C MET A 147 1.05 0.57 18.99
N THR A 148 0.91 1.46 18.00
CA THR A 148 1.91 1.67 16.94
C THR A 148 2.60 3.03 17.10
N ALA A 149 3.58 3.29 16.27
CA ALA A 149 4.25 4.58 16.21
C ALA A 149 3.30 5.73 15.77
N THR A 150 2.20 5.42 15.08
CA THR A 150 1.21 6.39 14.59
C THR A 150 -0.01 6.56 15.48
N THR A 151 -0.19 5.71 16.51
CA THR A 151 -1.29 5.82 17.47
C THR A 151 -1.40 7.24 18.01
N VAL A 152 -2.56 7.86 17.88
CA VAL A 152 -2.73 9.26 18.29
C VAL A 152 -2.78 9.43 19.80
N VAL A 153 -2.44 10.62 20.29
CA VAL A 153 -2.47 10.94 21.73
C VAL A 153 -3.89 10.71 22.27
N GLY A 154 -3.99 10.02 23.38
CA GLY A 154 -5.25 9.64 24.04
C GLY A 154 -5.95 8.41 23.46
N GLN A 155 -5.52 7.88 22.32
CA GLN A 155 -6.09 6.65 21.76
C GLN A 155 -5.74 5.46 22.69
N ARG A 156 -6.77 4.74 23.11
CA ARG A 156 -6.65 3.53 23.90
C ARG A 156 -6.28 2.34 23.02
N THR A 157 -5.36 1.52 23.52
CA THR A 157 -4.91 0.31 22.84
C THR A 157 -4.77 -0.82 23.86
N LYS A 158 -4.57 -2.06 23.40
CA LYS A 158 -4.45 -3.22 24.28
C LYS A 158 -3.32 -3.11 25.32
N ASN A 159 -2.23 -2.43 24.97
CA ASN A 159 -1.07 -2.19 25.85
C ASN A 159 -1.00 -0.74 26.41
N SER A 160 -2.05 0.06 26.18
CA SER A 160 -2.19 1.40 26.76
C SER A 160 -3.67 1.71 27.02
N LEU A 161 -4.20 1.13 28.10
CA LEU A 161 -5.63 1.23 28.46
C LEU A 161 -6.04 2.66 28.82
N GLU A 162 -5.11 3.47 29.35
CA GLU A 162 -5.32 4.89 29.65
C GLU A 162 -5.20 5.79 28.40
N GLY A 163 -4.82 5.23 27.28
CA GLY A 163 -4.51 5.93 26.05
C GLY A 163 -3.03 6.30 25.93
N ARG A 164 -2.62 6.69 24.70
CA ARG A 164 -1.24 7.16 24.47
C ARG A 164 -0.95 8.43 25.26
N ASP A 165 0.02 8.37 26.15
CA ASP A 165 0.54 9.51 26.91
C ASP A 165 1.89 9.92 26.32
N PRO A 166 2.05 11.18 25.82
CA PRO A 166 3.32 11.63 25.25
C PRO A 166 4.52 11.55 26.19
N LYS A 167 4.30 11.67 27.51
CA LYS A 167 5.37 11.56 28.51
C LYS A 167 5.91 10.14 28.67
N LYS A 168 5.05 9.13 28.44
CA LYS A 168 5.41 7.71 28.57
C LYS A 168 5.77 7.07 27.23
N HIS A 169 5.07 7.46 26.16
CA HIS A 169 5.09 6.77 24.87
C HIS A 169 5.59 7.63 23.71
N GLY A 170 5.95 8.90 23.97
CA GLY A 170 6.32 9.84 22.93
C GLY A 170 5.14 10.24 22.04
N TYR A 171 5.38 11.16 21.11
CA TYR A 171 4.42 11.64 20.14
C TYR A 171 4.27 10.71 18.93
N PRO A 172 3.09 10.68 18.27
CA PRO A 172 2.90 9.88 17.07
C PRO A 172 3.77 10.40 15.91
N ILE A 173 4.30 9.47 15.13
CA ILE A 173 5.01 9.77 13.89
C ILE A 173 3.98 10.14 12.81
N ARG A 174 4.22 11.26 12.14
CA ARG A 174 3.43 11.75 11.01
C ARG A 174 4.16 11.42 9.72
N MET A 175 3.90 10.23 9.19
CA MET A 175 4.67 9.67 8.08
C MET A 175 4.64 10.54 6.83
N ALA A 176 3.48 11.03 6.44
CA ALA A 176 3.34 11.86 5.23
C ALA A 176 4.16 13.16 5.34
N GLU A 177 4.07 13.84 6.48
CA GLU A 177 4.82 15.09 6.73
C GLU A 177 6.32 14.86 6.84
N MET A 178 6.72 13.67 7.31
CA MET A 178 8.14 13.31 7.41
C MET A 178 8.75 12.99 6.04
N LEU A 179 7.98 12.38 5.14
CA LEU A 179 8.46 12.02 3.81
C LEU A 179 8.38 13.17 2.80
N ALA A 180 7.40 14.07 2.95
CA ALA A 180 7.15 15.15 1.99
C ALA A 180 8.36 16.06 1.67
N PRO A 181 9.28 16.36 2.62
CA PRO A 181 10.45 17.18 2.33
C PRO A 181 11.60 16.45 1.62
N LEU A 182 11.54 15.12 1.47
CA LEU A 182 12.59 14.36 0.81
C LEU A 182 12.60 14.61 -0.69
N ASP A 183 13.72 14.96 -1.27
CA ASP A 183 13.86 15.33 -2.69
C ASP A 183 13.51 14.17 -3.65
N GLY A 184 13.68 12.93 -3.22
CA GLY A 184 13.31 11.75 -4.00
C GLY A 184 11.82 11.45 -4.07
N VAL A 185 10.98 12.15 -3.30
CA VAL A 185 9.53 11.89 -3.21
C VAL A 185 8.77 12.67 -4.27
N ALA A 186 8.15 11.97 -5.19
CA ALA A 186 7.35 12.55 -6.26
C ALA A 186 5.96 13.01 -5.80
N TYR A 187 5.31 12.23 -4.92
CA TYR A 187 3.94 12.48 -4.51
C TYR A 187 3.67 11.98 -3.09
N VAL A 188 2.98 12.78 -2.29
CA VAL A 188 2.48 12.39 -0.96
C VAL A 188 1.04 12.83 -0.82
N ALA A 189 0.19 11.97 -0.30
CA ALA A 189 -1.21 12.28 -0.03
C ALA A 189 -1.74 11.56 1.21
N ARG A 190 -2.83 12.08 1.78
CA ARG A 190 -3.64 11.40 2.80
C ARG A 190 -5.07 11.26 2.28
N GLY A 191 -5.56 10.03 2.33
CA GLY A 191 -6.96 9.70 2.06
C GLY A 191 -7.66 9.15 3.29
N ALA A 192 -8.97 8.99 3.21
CA ALA A 192 -9.79 8.33 4.23
C ALA A 192 -10.88 7.49 3.57
N THR A 193 -11.42 6.51 4.32
CA THR A 193 -12.44 5.56 3.84
C THR A 193 -13.74 5.64 4.65
N ASN A 194 -13.89 6.63 5.52
CA ASN A 194 -14.99 6.72 6.47
C ASN A 194 -16.33 7.22 5.88
N ASN A 195 -16.34 7.70 4.64
CA ASN A 195 -17.55 8.06 3.90
C ASN A 195 -17.29 8.06 2.39
N ALA A 196 -18.37 8.10 1.59
CA ALA A 196 -18.29 8.04 0.13
C ALA A 196 -17.50 9.21 -0.48
N GLY A 197 -17.62 10.43 0.05
CA GLY A 197 -16.87 11.59 -0.43
C GLY A 197 -15.36 11.41 -0.24
N ASN A 198 -14.94 10.88 0.90
CA ASN A 198 -13.54 10.61 1.19
C ASN A 198 -12.99 9.46 0.34
N ILE A 199 -13.79 8.41 0.09
CA ILE A 199 -13.41 7.33 -0.84
C ILE A 199 -13.20 7.90 -2.25
N PHE A 200 -14.07 8.80 -2.71
CA PHE A 200 -13.91 9.45 -4.01
C PHE A 200 -12.62 10.30 -4.09
N GLN A 201 -12.27 11.01 -3.02
CA GLN A 201 -11.00 11.74 -2.96
C GLN A 201 -9.80 10.79 -2.93
N LEU A 202 -9.89 9.70 -2.14
CA LEU A 202 -8.85 8.65 -2.12
C LEU A 202 -8.57 8.09 -3.53
N ARG A 203 -9.62 7.79 -4.30
CA ARG A 203 -9.49 7.30 -5.68
C ARG A 203 -8.75 8.30 -6.58
N LYS A 204 -9.02 9.62 -6.44
CA LYS A 204 -8.27 10.66 -7.18
C LYS A 204 -6.79 10.68 -6.80
N MET A 205 -6.47 10.54 -5.51
CA MET A 205 -5.09 10.48 -5.01
C MET A 205 -4.36 9.25 -5.53
N LEU A 206 -5.01 8.08 -5.51
CA LEU A 206 -4.46 6.83 -6.07
C LEU A 206 -4.23 6.94 -7.57
N ARG A 207 -5.18 7.55 -8.32
CA ARG A 207 -5.00 7.84 -9.75
C ARG A 207 -3.73 8.64 -9.99
N SER A 208 -3.54 9.75 -9.27
CA SER A 208 -2.37 10.61 -9.42
C SER A 208 -1.06 9.84 -9.13
N ALA A 209 -1.03 9.05 -8.07
CA ALA A 209 0.15 8.27 -7.69
C ALA A 209 0.52 7.20 -8.74
N LEU A 210 -0.47 6.42 -9.19
CA LEU A 210 -0.25 5.34 -10.16
C LEU A 210 0.05 5.89 -11.56
N THR A 211 -0.57 7.00 -11.97
CA THR A 211 -0.26 7.68 -13.23
C THR A 211 1.17 8.22 -13.22
N ALA A 212 1.59 8.90 -12.15
CA ALA A 212 2.95 9.39 -12.02
C ALA A 212 3.98 8.25 -12.15
N GLN A 213 3.72 7.11 -11.53
CA GLN A 213 4.57 5.93 -11.68
C GLN A 213 4.55 5.35 -13.10
N ALA A 214 3.38 5.29 -13.75
CA ALA A 214 3.22 4.74 -15.09
C ALA A 214 3.93 5.59 -16.16
N ASP A 215 3.89 6.91 -16.00
CA ASP A 215 4.51 7.88 -16.92
C ASP A 215 6.02 8.00 -16.71
N GLY A 216 6.59 7.33 -15.72
CA GLY A 216 8.02 7.42 -15.40
C GLY A 216 8.43 8.80 -14.89
N ILE A 217 7.48 9.58 -14.39
CA ILE A 217 7.73 10.90 -13.82
C ILE A 217 8.31 10.71 -12.42
N TYR A 218 9.60 10.93 -12.32
CA TYR A 218 10.36 10.72 -11.08
C TYR A 218 10.32 11.91 -10.11
N PHE A 219 9.71 13.03 -10.47
CA PHE A 219 9.71 14.23 -9.64
C PHE A 219 8.45 15.08 -9.84
N TYR A 220 7.60 15.15 -8.85
CA TYR A 220 6.66 16.26 -8.68
C TYR A 220 6.67 16.72 -7.24
N LYS A 221 7.41 17.77 -6.98
CA LYS A 221 7.22 18.61 -5.79
C LYS A 221 6.18 19.65 -6.18
N ASN A 222 4.92 19.44 -5.79
CA ASN A 222 3.98 20.55 -5.76
C ASN A 222 4.32 21.40 -4.53
N ALA A 223 4.85 22.58 -4.80
CA ALA A 223 5.04 23.65 -3.83
C ALA A 223 3.70 24.14 -3.27
#